data_99112cb3695422c409efdfe331c0a7b8
#
_entry.id   99112cb3695422c409efdfe331c0a7b8
#
_cell.length_a   1.000
_cell.length_b   1.000
_cell.length_c   1.000
_cell.angle_alpha   90.00
_cell.angle_beta   90.00
_cell.angle_gamma   90.00
#
_symmetry.space_group_name_H-M   'P 1'
#
loop_
_entity.id
_entity.type
_entity.pdbx_description
1 polymer ?
#
loop_
_entity_poly.entity_id
_entity_poly.type
_entity_poly.pdbx_seq_one_letter_code
_entity_poly.pdbx_strand_id
1 'polypeptide(L)'
;PDDTSGCGHLAAAGVVFVFVAALNRLARQRGLAPTDGLPDIMPFLDLCALGTLCDMAPLHGVNRAFVRQGLTTMARDQNPGLRALADVAGIGKTETVYHATFMLGPRLNAGGRVGDPWIAARLLATDDRQEAVELAERLHALNEERKAVESAILDLAMAQAEQALARNPERGILIASGEGWHPGVIGIVAGRLKERYHLPSIVIGWGQGLGPVAKGSGRSVTGVNIGDAITMAAREGIILSGGGHAMAGGLSLEPEQVPAFDAWMVAHMAQFSAERTAALELRIDAVLAPGAASPALVDQVAQIGPFGIGSPEPVFALQSVHVTGVRQVGANHVRFIAEDAGGRLECIAWRAADTPLGQVLTNGARVHLTGKLKADEWNGRRRVQLDVGDAAAD
;
A
#
# COMPACT_ATOMS: atom_id res chain seq x y z
N PRO A 1 11.46 18.19 -14.65
CA PRO A 1 10.89 18.18 -16.01
C PRO A 1 11.95 17.88 -17.06
N ASP A 2 13.23 18.23 -16.81
CA ASP A 2 14.32 18.15 -17.80
C ASP A 2 15.26 16.94 -17.59
N ASP A 3 14.84 15.96 -16.78
CA ASP A 3 15.62 14.75 -16.51
C ASP A 3 15.62 13.81 -17.72
N THR A 4 16.79 13.66 -18.35
CA THR A 4 17.02 12.75 -19.48
C THR A 4 17.73 11.44 -19.06
N SER A 5 17.99 11.25 -17.76
CA SER A 5 18.72 10.08 -17.24
C SER A 5 17.93 8.77 -17.35
N GLY A 6 16.61 8.84 -17.50
CA GLY A 6 15.71 7.70 -17.39
C GLY A 6 15.52 7.20 -15.95
N CYS A 7 16.06 7.93 -14.95
CA CYS A 7 16.01 7.59 -13.53
C CYS A 7 15.00 8.42 -12.73
N GLY A 8 14.16 9.20 -13.39
CA GLY A 8 13.14 10.07 -12.75
C GLY A 8 12.11 9.34 -11.90
N HIS A 9 12.10 8.01 -11.93
CA HIS A 9 11.26 7.15 -11.10
C HIS A 9 11.91 6.74 -9.76
N LEU A 10 13.17 7.16 -9.49
CA LEU A 10 13.83 6.86 -8.22
C LEU A 10 13.15 7.58 -7.06
N ALA A 11 12.98 6.86 -5.94
CA ALA A 11 12.67 7.49 -4.66
C ALA A 11 13.87 8.34 -4.19
N ALA A 12 13.62 9.32 -3.29
CA ALA A 12 14.66 10.19 -2.75
C ALA A 12 15.84 9.39 -2.17
N ALA A 13 15.60 8.30 -1.47
CA ALA A 13 16.63 7.42 -0.94
C ALA A 13 17.51 6.82 -2.06
N GLY A 14 16.91 6.43 -3.18
CA GLY A 14 17.66 5.94 -4.36
C GLY A 14 18.52 7.02 -5.02
N VAL A 15 17.99 8.23 -5.13
CA VAL A 15 18.74 9.39 -5.65
C VAL A 15 19.95 9.69 -4.77
N VAL A 16 19.77 9.73 -3.45
CA VAL A 16 20.87 9.94 -2.49
C VAL A 16 21.92 8.84 -2.59
N PHE A 17 21.50 7.58 -2.69
CA PHE A 17 22.43 6.45 -2.84
C PHE A 17 23.29 6.59 -4.09
N VAL A 18 22.70 6.89 -5.26
CA VAL A 18 23.41 7.12 -6.52
C VAL A 18 24.34 8.32 -6.42
N PHE A 19 23.89 9.41 -5.77
CA PHE A 19 24.71 10.60 -5.56
C PHE A 19 25.98 10.30 -4.74
N VAL A 20 25.83 9.58 -3.61
CA VAL A 20 26.98 9.18 -2.77
C VAL A 20 27.92 8.24 -3.53
N ALA A 21 27.39 7.30 -4.32
CA ALA A 21 28.20 6.42 -5.19
C ALA A 21 29.01 7.23 -6.20
N ALA A 22 28.39 8.25 -6.82
CA ALA A 22 29.07 9.16 -7.76
C ALA A 22 30.16 9.99 -7.07
N LEU A 23 29.91 10.51 -5.86
CA LEU A 23 30.91 11.22 -5.06
C LEU A 23 32.11 10.30 -4.73
N ASN A 24 31.87 9.09 -4.28
CA ASN A 24 32.94 8.13 -4.01
C ASN A 24 33.78 7.82 -5.25
N ARG A 25 33.12 7.65 -6.41
CA ARG A 25 33.80 7.48 -7.69
C ARG A 25 34.69 8.68 -8.05
N LEU A 26 34.13 9.89 -7.93
CA LEU A 26 34.84 11.14 -8.24
C LEU A 26 36.06 11.36 -7.31
N ALA A 27 35.89 11.10 -6.02
CA ALA A 27 36.93 11.21 -5.02
C ALA A 27 38.11 10.26 -5.35
N ARG A 28 37.85 9.01 -5.75
CA ARG A 28 38.86 8.07 -6.20
C ARG A 28 39.58 8.59 -7.47
N GLN A 29 38.85 9.07 -8.45
CA GLN A 29 39.41 9.57 -9.70
C GLN A 29 40.29 10.79 -9.52
N ARG A 30 40.00 11.64 -8.53
CA ARG A 30 40.74 12.86 -8.22
C ARG A 30 41.85 12.67 -7.16
N GLY A 31 42.07 11.46 -6.67
CA GLY A 31 43.00 11.20 -5.58
C GLY A 31 42.66 11.84 -4.24
N LEU A 32 41.35 12.15 -4.02
CA LEU A 32 40.84 12.77 -2.80
C LEU A 32 40.39 11.74 -1.76
N ALA A 33 40.54 10.45 -2.04
CA ALA A 33 40.20 9.41 -1.09
C ALA A 33 41.12 9.48 0.17
N PRO A 34 40.56 9.41 1.39
CA PRO A 34 41.37 9.28 2.61
C PRO A 34 42.31 8.06 2.57
N THR A 35 43.36 8.07 3.40
CA THR A 35 44.32 6.97 3.47
C THR A 35 43.73 5.64 3.92
N ASP A 36 42.68 5.69 4.71
CA ASP A 36 41.88 4.56 5.18
C ASP A 36 40.75 4.15 4.19
N GLY A 37 40.70 4.83 3.04
CA GLY A 37 39.72 4.58 2.00
C GLY A 37 38.41 5.37 2.14
N LEU A 38 37.53 5.18 1.17
CA LEU A 38 36.17 5.76 1.20
C LEU A 38 35.19 4.79 1.89
N PRO A 39 34.16 5.30 2.57
CA PRO A 39 33.14 4.47 3.22
C PRO A 39 32.51 3.48 2.24
N ASP A 40 32.34 2.23 2.70
CA ASP A 40 31.49 1.27 1.99
C ASP A 40 30.01 1.68 2.11
N ILE A 41 29.38 1.90 0.98
CA ILE A 41 27.96 2.31 0.93
C ILE A 41 27.01 1.13 0.73
N MET A 42 27.52 -0.07 0.47
CA MET A 42 26.67 -1.24 0.20
C MET A 42 25.78 -1.65 1.37
N PRO A 43 26.18 -1.50 2.65
CA PRO A 43 25.28 -1.71 3.79
C PRO A 43 24.03 -0.85 3.75
N PHE A 44 24.09 0.39 3.25
CA PHE A 44 22.95 1.32 3.17
C PHE A 44 21.93 0.98 2.07
N LEU A 45 22.12 -0.11 1.34
CA LEU A 45 21.09 -0.62 0.43
C LEU A 45 19.83 -1.06 1.16
N ASP A 46 19.92 -1.43 2.42
CA ASP A 46 18.76 -1.70 3.28
C ASP A 46 17.85 -0.46 3.42
N LEU A 47 18.44 0.71 3.75
CA LEU A 47 17.72 1.98 3.85
C LEU A 47 17.22 2.46 2.48
N CYS A 48 18.00 2.25 1.41
CA CYS A 48 17.59 2.57 0.06
C CYS A 48 16.35 1.75 -0.37
N ALA A 49 16.35 0.44 -0.09
CA ALA A 49 15.21 -0.42 -0.35
C ALA A 49 13.98 -0.02 0.47
N LEU A 50 14.18 0.22 1.77
CA LEU A 50 13.12 0.65 2.66
C LEU A 50 12.47 1.95 2.18
N GLY A 51 13.27 2.97 1.88
CA GLY A 51 12.78 4.25 1.35
C GLY A 51 12.02 4.08 0.03
N THR A 52 12.56 3.28 -0.91
CA THR A 52 11.91 2.97 -2.19
C THR A 52 10.55 2.30 -2.00
N LEU A 53 10.45 1.35 -1.08
CA LEU A 53 9.22 0.61 -0.78
C LEU A 53 8.20 1.45 -0.02
N CYS A 54 8.64 2.23 0.98
CA CYS A 54 7.76 3.09 1.77
C CYS A 54 7.18 4.26 0.96
N ASP A 55 7.93 4.75 -0.02
CA ASP A 55 7.49 5.79 -0.96
C ASP A 55 6.61 5.25 -2.09
N MET A 56 6.37 3.93 -2.13
CA MET A 56 5.60 3.24 -3.18
C MET A 56 6.15 3.51 -4.59
N ALA A 57 7.47 3.69 -4.71
CA ALA A 57 8.12 3.94 -5.99
C ALA A 57 8.05 2.71 -6.91
N PRO A 58 7.92 2.89 -8.24
CA PRO A 58 7.80 1.79 -9.18
C PRO A 58 9.04 0.88 -9.16
N LEU A 59 8.84 -0.44 -9.08
CA LEU A 59 9.91 -1.43 -9.05
C LEU A 59 10.39 -1.78 -10.47
N HIS A 60 10.89 -0.77 -11.19
CA HIS A 60 11.51 -0.91 -12.51
C HIS A 60 13.03 -0.68 -12.43
N GLY A 61 13.80 -1.29 -13.34
CA GLY A 61 15.21 -1.01 -13.54
C GLY A 61 16.01 -0.96 -12.23
N VAL A 62 16.56 0.20 -11.92
CA VAL A 62 17.42 0.42 -10.75
C VAL A 62 16.67 0.27 -9.43
N ASN A 63 15.44 0.78 -9.32
CA ASN A 63 14.64 0.60 -8.10
C ASN A 63 14.46 -0.88 -7.74
N ARG A 64 14.19 -1.71 -8.75
CA ARG A 64 14.05 -3.15 -8.55
C ARG A 64 15.35 -3.79 -8.07
N ALA A 65 16.49 -3.39 -8.63
CA ALA A 65 17.80 -3.86 -8.21
C ALA A 65 18.11 -3.44 -6.77
N PHE A 66 17.82 -2.17 -6.41
CA PHE A 66 18.00 -1.66 -5.05
C PHE A 66 17.13 -2.44 -4.05
N VAL A 67 15.86 -2.67 -4.36
CA VAL A 67 14.98 -3.41 -3.45
C VAL A 67 15.42 -4.86 -3.32
N ARG A 68 15.79 -5.53 -4.42
CA ARG A 68 16.27 -6.92 -4.38
C ARG A 68 17.52 -7.09 -3.53
N GLN A 69 18.52 -6.24 -3.76
CA GLN A 69 19.77 -6.28 -2.99
C GLN A 69 19.58 -5.77 -1.56
N GLY A 70 18.77 -4.72 -1.39
CA GLY A 70 18.51 -4.13 -0.09
C GLY A 70 17.74 -5.05 0.86
N LEU A 71 16.77 -5.84 0.39
CA LEU A 71 16.13 -6.89 1.20
C LEU A 71 17.14 -7.94 1.66
N THR A 72 18.08 -8.33 0.79
CA THR A 72 19.19 -9.24 1.16
C THR A 72 20.09 -8.62 2.22
N THR A 73 20.37 -7.32 2.14
CA THR A 73 21.18 -6.59 3.13
C THR A 73 20.42 -6.45 4.44
N MET A 74 19.15 -6.10 4.38
CA MET A 74 18.24 -5.94 5.53
C MET A 74 18.13 -7.24 6.35
N ALA A 75 18.09 -8.40 5.67
CA ALA A 75 18.06 -9.71 6.30
C ALA A 75 19.34 -10.06 7.10
N ARG A 76 20.43 -9.28 6.97
CA ARG A 76 21.66 -9.44 7.76
C ARG A 76 21.61 -8.74 9.11
N ASP A 77 20.56 -7.98 9.38
CA ASP A 77 20.31 -7.28 10.66
C ASP A 77 21.48 -6.40 11.15
N GLN A 78 22.16 -5.73 10.21
CA GLN A 78 23.34 -4.91 10.52
C GLN A 78 23.00 -3.51 11.02
N ASN A 79 21.83 -2.96 10.66
CA ASN A 79 21.37 -1.66 11.14
C ASN A 79 20.62 -1.83 12.50
N PRO A 80 21.13 -1.27 13.62
CA PRO A 80 20.52 -1.43 14.93
C PRO A 80 19.09 -0.92 15.01
N GLY A 81 18.78 0.19 14.31
CA GLY A 81 17.45 0.78 14.29
C GLY A 81 16.44 -0.11 13.55
N LEU A 82 16.82 -0.67 12.40
CA LEU A 82 15.95 -1.61 11.66
C LEU A 82 15.71 -2.88 12.47
N ARG A 83 16.75 -3.40 13.14
CA ARG A 83 16.63 -4.59 13.99
C ARG A 83 15.66 -4.32 15.15
N ALA A 84 15.84 -3.23 15.90
CA ALA A 84 14.97 -2.87 17.01
C ALA A 84 13.51 -2.67 16.53
N LEU A 85 13.32 -2.04 15.37
CA LEU A 85 11.98 -1.85 14.81
C LEU A 85 11.33 -3.18 14.36
N ALA A 86 12.12 -4.12 13.84
CA ALA A 86 11.65 -5.46 13.51
C ALA A 86 11.25 -6.25 14.77
N ASP A 87 12.02 -6.12 15.85
CA ASP A 87 11.71 -6.78 17.13
C ASP A 87 10.38 -6.31 17.72
N VAL A 88 10.13 -4.98 17.81
CA VAL A 88 8.84 -4.46 18.30
C VAL A 88 7.68 -4.74 17.32
N ALA A 89 7.98 -5.04 16.06
CA ALA A 89 6.99 -5.47 15.06
C ALA A 89 6.72 -6.98 15.13
N GLY A 90 7.45 -7.76 15.92
CA GLY A 90 7.34 -9.21 16.00
C GLY A 90 7.89 -9.94 14.75
N ILE A 91 8.87 -9.32 14.06
CA ILE A 91 9.49 -9.88 12.85
C ILE A 91 10.82 -10.54 13.24
N GLY A 92 10.95 -11.83 13.01
CA GLY A 92 12.21 -12.54 13.24
C GLY A 92 13.31 -12.09 12.28
N LYS A 93 12.98 -12.02 10.98
CA LYS A 93 13.88 -11.62 9.90
C LYS A 93 13.17 -10.79 8.85
N THR A 94 13.76 -9.66 8.47
CA THR A 94 13.18 -8.76 7.46
C THR A 94 13.65 -9.16 6.07
N GLU A 95 12.92 -10.05 5.40
CA GLU A 95 13.32 -10.64 4.11
C GLU A 95 12.35 -10.31 2.95
N THR A 96 11.19 -9.72 3.25
CA THR A 96 10.13 -9.57 2.26
C THR A 96 9.72 -8.12 2.07
N VAL A 97 9.22 -7.81 0.88
CA VAL A 97 8.56 -6.51 0.60
C VAL A 97 7.45 -6.24 1.60
N TYR A 98 6.69 -7.27 2.01
CA TYR A 98 5.61 -7.16 2.99
C TYR A 98 6.13 -6.66 4.34
N HIS A 99 7.22 -7.24 4.85
CA HIS A 99 7.83 -6.79 6.11
C HIS A 99 8.23 -5.30 6.04
N ALA A 100 8.94 -4.91 4.98
CA ALA A 100 9.39 -3.53 4.82
C ALA A 100 8.22 -2.55 4.64
N THR A 101 7.27 -2.86 3.73
CA THR A 101 6.21 -1.92 3.34
C THR A 101 5.08 -1.84 4.36
N PHE A 102 4.64 -2.99 4.91
CA PHE A 102 3.41 -3.05 5.73
C PHE A 102 3.67 -3.24 7.21
N MET A 103 4.85 -3.67 7.62
CA MET A 103 5.19 -3.82 9.03
C MET A 103 6.15 -2.73 9.53
N LEU A 104 7.25 -2.45 8.84
CA LEU A 104 8.19 -1.40 9.25
C LEU A 104 7.74 0.00 8.80
N GLY A 105 7.37 0.17 7.53
CA GLY A 105 6.98 1.46 6.94
C GLY A 105 5.92 2.24 7.73
N PRO A 106 4.80 1.64 8.14
CA PRO A 106 3.77 2.34 8.92
C PRO A 106 4.27 2.86 10.28
N ARG A 107 5.20 2.13 10.93
CA ARG A 107 5.82 2.56 12.20
C ARG A 107 6.74 3.76 11.99
N LEU A 108 7.61 3.71 10.98
CA LEU A 108 8.47 4.83 10.61
C LEU A 108 7.67 6.09 10.26
N ASN A 109 6.60 5.91 9.48
CA ASN A 109 5.73 7.01 9.07
C ASN A 109 4.86 7.56 10.20
N ALA A 110 4.66 6.84 11.30
CA ALA A 110 3.78 7.25 12.39
C ALA A 110 4.29 8.53 13.09
N GLY A 111 5.61 8.69 13.25
CA GLY A 111 6.19 9.90 13.78
C GLY A 111 5.75 11.16 13.05
N GLY A 112 5.83 11.16 11.72
CA GLY A 112 5.42 12.29 10.89
C GLY A 112 3.91 12.48 10.74
N ARG A 113 3.09 11.54 11.24
CA ARG A 113 1.62 11.63 11.18
C ARG A 113 0.99 12.13 12.46
N VAL A 114 1.42 11.61 13.60
CA VAL A 114 0.81 11.86 14.93
C VAL A 114 1.83 12.24 16.00
N GLY A 115 3.10 12.43 15.63
CA GLY A 115 4.18 12.72 16.57
C GLY A 115 5.31 13.58 15.98
N ASP A 116 6.54 13.28 16.38
CA ASP A 116 7.75 13.95 15.90
C ASP A 116 8.37 13.17 14.71
N PRO A 117 8.48 13.79 13.52
CA PRO A 117 9.05 13.15 12.33
C PRO A 117 10.53 12.79 12.47
N TRP A 118 11.28 13.44 13.38
CA TRP A 118 12.71 13.19 13.57
C TRP A 118 13.01 11.86 14.26
N ILE A 119 12.07 11.28 14.98
CA ILE A 119 12.27 9.99 15.68
C ILE A 119 12.68 8.89 14.71
N ALA A 120 12.01 8.80 13.55
CA ALA A 120 12.34 7.81 12.52
C ALA A 120 13.74 8.03 11.94
N ALA A 121 14.12 9.28 11.64
CA ALA A 121 15.45 9.59 11.12
C ALA A 121 16.55 9.24 12.13
N ARG A 122 16.36 9.58 13.42
CA ARG A 122 17.28 9.20 14.51
C ARG A 122 17.41 7.70 14.66
N LEU A 123 16.28 6.97 14.63
CA LEU A 123 16.29 5.51 14.73
C LEU A 123 17.15 4.88 13.64
N LEU A 124 16.99 5.33 12.37
CA LEU A 124 17.72 4.75 11.24
C LEU A 124 19.19 5.16 11.19
N ALA A 125 19.58 6.23 11.90
CA ALA A 125 20.94 6.79 11.91
C ALA A 125 21.76 6.43 13.16
N THR A 126 21.16 5.90 14.22
CA THR A 126 21.89 5.58 15.45
C THR A 126 22.63 4.26 15.35
N ASP A 127 23.85 4.23 15.90
CA ASP A 127 24.63 3.03 16.13
C ASP A 127 24.47 2.48 17.56
N ASP A 128 23.82 3.25 18.44
CA ASP A 128 23.54 2.85 19.83
C ASP A 128 22.31 1.95 19.88
N ARG A 129 22.52 0.72 20.31
CA ARG A 129 21.45 -0.28 20.41
C ARG A 129 20.40 0.08 21.46
N GLN A 130 20.78 0.72 22.55
CA GLN A 130 19.83 1.12 23.60
C GLN A 130 18.93 2.25 23.09
N GLU A 131 19.51 3.27 22.48
CA GLU A 131 18.75 4.34 21.83
C GLU A 131 17.83 3.78 20.74
N ALA A 132 18.31 2.83 19.93
CA ALA A 132 17.49 2.19 18.89
C ALA A 132 16.24 1.51 19.46
N VAL A 133 16.36 0.80 20.58
CA VAL A 133 15.22 0.16 21.25
C VAL A 133 14.20 1.20 21.71
N GLU A 134 14.65 2.24 22.41
CA GLU A 134 13.77 3.31 22.94
C GLU A 134 13.01 4.04 21.82
N LEU A 135 13.71 4.36 20.71
CA LEU A 135 13.10 5.01 19.55
C LEU A 135 12.12 4.09 18.82
N ALA A 136 12.44 2.80 18.70
CA ALA A 136 11.57 1.80 18.08
C ALA A 136 10.28 1.59 18.86
N GLU A 137 10.36 1.48 20.20
CA GLU A 137 9.20 1.39 21.08
C GLU A 137 8.33 2.65 20.97
N ARG A 138 8.94 3.83 20.90
CA ARG A 138 8.21 5.09 20.71
C ARG A 138 7.46 5.13 19.39
N LEU A 139 8.09 4.73 18.28
CA LEU A 139 7.45 4.65 16.98
C LEU A 139 6.34 3.59 16.93
N HIS A 140 6.52 2.48 17.64
CA HIS A 140 5.48 1.46 17.76
C HIS A 140 4.25 2.02 18.50
N ALA A 141 4.43 2.71 19.61
CA ALA A 141 3.33 3.34 20.35
C ALA A 141 2.59 4.38 19.48
N LEU A 142 3.31 5.25 18.78
CA LEU A 142 2.71 6.22 17.83
C LEU A 142 1.95 5.52 16.68
N ASN A 143 2.43 4.39 16.21
CA ASN A 143 1.71 3.62 15.19
C ASN A 143 0.41 3.01 15.72
N GLU A 144 0.37 2.55 16.97
CA GLU A 144 -0.87 2.05 17.59
C GLU A 144 -1.88 3.20 17.81
N GLU A 145 -1.40 4.37 18.28
CA GLU A 145 -2.22 5.58 18.39
C GLU A 145 -2.82 5.98 17.02
N ARG A 146 -1.98 6.03 15.98
CA ARG A 146 -2.44 6.30 14.61
C ARG A 146 -3.50 5.31 14.15
N LYS A 147 -3.34 4.01 14.44
CA LYS A 147 -4.35 2.99 14.08
C LYS A 147 -5.68 3.21 14.78
N ALA A 148 -5.65 3.59 16.06
CA ALA A 148 -6.86 3.88 16.82
C ALA A 148 -7.60 5.09 16.22
N VAL A 149 -6.88 6.18 15.92
CA VAL A 149 -7.43 7.36 15.24
C VAL A 149 -7.96 7.00 13.84
N GLU A 150 -7.20 6.20 13.05
CA GLU A 150 -7.63 5.73 11.73
C GLU A 150 -8.95 4.96 11.81
N SER A 151 -9.08 4.01 12.75
CA SER A 151 -10.29 3.19 12.89
C SER A 151 -11.51 4.04 13.23
N ALA A 152 -11.39 4.94 14.18
CA ALA A 152 -12.50 5.81 14.58
C ALA A 152 -12.99 6.71 13.43
N ILE A 153 -12.06 7.30 12.67
CA ILE A 153 -12.41 8.12 11.50
C ILE A 153 -12.98 7.25 10.38
N LEU A 154 -12.43 6.06 10.15
CA LEU A 154 -12.87 5.17 9.07
C LEU A 154 -14.32 4.74 9.27
N ASP A 155 -14.73 4.36 10.47
CA ASP A 155 -16.11 3.94 10.75
C ASP A 155 -17.11 5.05 10.43
N LEU A 156 -16.81 6.29 10.84
CA LEU A 156 -17.63 7.46 10.52
C LEU A 156 -17.65 7.78 9.02
N ALA A 157 -16.50 7.72 8.37
CA ALA A 157 -16.37 8.00 6.93
C ALA A 157 -17.09 6.93 6.08
N MET A 158 -17.08 5.67 6.50
CA MET A 158 -17.82 4.58 5.85
C MET A 158 -19.33 4.79 5.97
N ALA A 159 -19.83 5.16 7.14
CA ALA A 159 -21.25 5.46 7.32
C ALA A 159 -21.72 6.63 6.42
N GLN A 160 -20.88 7.68 6.28
CA GLN A 160 -21.17 8.78 5.35
C GLN A 160 -21.16 8.32 3.89
N ALA A 161 -20.20 7.48 3.50
CA ALA A 161 -20.11 6.93 2.16
C ALA A 161 -21.34 6.07 1.81
N GLU A 162 -21.78 5.21 2.70
CA GLU A 162 -22.99 4.38 2.53
C GLU A 162 -24.26 5.23 2.38
N GLN A 163 -24.41 6.27 3.20
CA GLN A 163 -25.52 7.22 3.08
C GLN A 163 -25.48 7.98 1.73
N ALA A 164 -24.29 8.38 1.29
CA ALA A 164 -24.12 9.09 0.03
C ALA A 164 -24.47 8.19 -1.17
N LEU A 165 -24.05 6.92 -1.15
CA LEU A 165 -24.40 5.92 -2.18
C LEU A 165 -25.89 5.56 -2.16
N ALA A 166 -26.52 5.48 -0.99
CA ALA A 166 -27.95 5.25 -0.89
C ALA A 166 -28.80 6.38 -1.50
N ARG A 167 -28.31 7.64 -1.39
CA ARG A 167 -28.98 8.81 -2.01
C ARG A 167 -28.70 8.93 -3.52
N ASN A 168 -27.51 8.57 -3.97
CA ASN A 168 -27.08 8.63 -5.35
C ASN A 168 -26.14 7.46 -5.68
N PRO A 169 -26.67 6.30 -6.10
CA PRO A 169 -25.85 5.12 -6.44
C PRO A 169 -24.88 5.35 -7.60
N GLU A 170 -25.21 6.27 -8.51
CA GLU A 170 -24.37 6.57 -9.69
C GLU A 170 -23.27 7.63 -9.41
N ARG A 171 -23.14 8.08 -8.17
CA ARG A 171 -22.12 9.08 -7.85
C ARG A 171 -20.70 8.56 -8.15
N GLY A 172 -19.91 9.37 -8.82
CA GLY A 172 -18.58 9.01 -9.30
C GLY A 172 -17.45 9.20 -8.30
N ILE A 173 -17.73 9.68 -7.08
CA ILE A 173 -16.75 9.99 -6.04
C ILE A 173 -17.39 9.92 -4.66
N LEU A 174 -16.59 9.57 -3.65
CA LEU A 174 -16.97 9.63 -2.25
C LEU A 174 -16.27 10.78 -1.55
N ILE A 175 -17.04 11.60 -0.81
CA ILE A 175 -16.48 12.64 0.04
C ILE A 175 -17.04 12.44 1.44
N ALA A 176 -16.13 12.30 2.41
CA ALA A 176 -16.46 12.23 3.83
C ALA A 176 -15.74 13.34 4.57
N SER A 177 -16.37 13.89 5.59
CA SER A 177 -15.82 15.03 6.32
C SER A 177 -16.21 15.01 7.79
N GLY A 178 -15.35 15.57 8.64
CA GLY A 178 -15.65 15.64 10.07
C GLY A 178 -14.74 16.59 10.84
N GLU A 179 -15.32 17.14 11.91
CA GLU A 179 -14.57 17.90 12.91
C GLU A 179 -13.68 16.99 13.73
N GLY A 180 -12.47 17.43 14.05
CA GLY A 180 -11.48 16.67 14.81
C GLY A 180 -10.76 15.57 14.01
N TRP A 181 -11.05 15.41 12.71
CA TRP A 181 -10.36 14.42 11.89
C TRP A 181 -8.93 14.84 11.57
N HIS A 182 -7.99 14.06 12.06
CA HIS A 182 -6.56 14.40 12.05
C HIS A 182 -5.97 14.38 10.61
N PRO A 183 -5.30 15.44 10.14
CA PRO A 183 -4.79 15.55 8.76
C PRO A 183 -3.74 14.49 8.42
N GLY A 184 -2.96 14.01 9.38
CA GLY A 184 -2.00 12.92 9.20
C GLY A 184 -2.64 11.56 8.89
N VAL A 185 -3.97 11.43 9.07
CA VAL A 185 -4.71 10.15 8.96
C VAL A 185 -5.74 10.16 7.83
N ILE A 186 -6.36 11.31 7.51
CA ILE A 186 -7.42 11.40 6.50
C ILE A 186 -7.02 10.82 5.14
N GLY A 187 -5.75 10.93 4.74
CA GLY A 187 -5.27 10.35 3.49
C GLY A 187 -5.22 8.82 3.48
N ILE A 188 -5.08 8.20 4.66
CA ILE A 188 -5.16 6.74 4.80
C ILE A 188 -6.62 6.31 4.69
N VAL A 189 -7.52 7.02 5.36
CA VAL A 189 -8.96 6.76 5.32
C VAL A 189 -9.51 6.92 3.90
N ALA A 190 -9.10 7.96 3.16
CA ALA A 190 -9.45 8.11 1.74
C ALA A 190 -9.00 6.90 0.90
N GLY A 191 -7.81 6.36 1.19
CA GLY A 191 -7.33 5.12 0.57
C GLY A 191 -8.21 3.92 0.87
N ARG A 192 -8.66 3.78 2.13
CA ARG A 192 -9.57 2.68 2.54
C ARG A 192 -10.94 2.76 1.90
N LEU A 193 -11.52 3.96 1.82
CA LEU A 193 -12.79 4.18 1.09
C LEU A 193 -12.63 3.81 -0.38
N LYS A 194 -11.58 4.31 -1.04
CA LYS A 194 -11.26 3.96 -2.43
C LYS A 194 -11.12 2.45 -2.63
N GLU A 195 -10.42 1.74 -1.76
CA GLU A 195 -10.24 0.29 -1.85
C GLU A 195 -11.55 -0.48 -1.69
N ARG A 196 -12.41 -0.05 -0.78
CA ARG A 196 -13.69 -0.73 -0.49
C ARG A 196 -14.74 -0.51 -1.58
N TYR A 197 -14.85 0.73 -2.08
CA TYR A 197 -15.95 1.11 -2.99
C TYR A 197 -15.51 1.24 -4.44
N HIS A 198 -14.21 1.10 -4.73
CA HIS A 198 -13.62 1.27 -6.06
C HIS A 198 -13.97 2.62 -6.72
N LEU A 199 -14.11 3.67 -5.89
CA LEU A 199 -14.39 5.03 -6.30
C LEU A 199 -13.29 5.98 -5.83
N PRO A 200 -12.96 7.03 -6.60
CA PRO A 200 -12.21 8.16 -6.07
C PRO A 200 -12.81 8.62 -4.75
N SER A 201 -11.97 8.91 -3.77
CA SER A 201 -12.44 9.24 -2.42
C SER A 201 -11.63 10.38 -1.84
N ILE A 202 -12.31 11.35 -1.23
CA ILE A 202 -11.71 12.49 -0.52
C ILE A 202 -12.20 12.45 0.92
N VAL A 203 -11.28 12.65 1.86
CA VAL A 203 -11.59 12.78 3.29
C VAL A 203 -11.10 14.13 3.77
N ILE A 204 -11.95 14.87 4.48
CA ILE A 204 -11.74 16.25 4.89
C ILE A 204 -11.85 16.34 6.41
N GLY A 205 -10.88 17.00 7.05
CA GLY A 205 -10.89 17.23 8.50
C GLY A 205 -10.65 18.70 8.84
N TRP A 206 -11.24 19.18 9.95
CA TRP A 206 -11.05 20.53 10.49
C TRP A 206 -11.10 20.53 12.03
N GLY A 207 -10.84 21.68 12.64
CA GLY A 207 -10.84 21.83 14.11
C GLY A 207 -9.53 21.40 14.78
N GLN A 208 -9.52 21.36 16.09
CA GLN A 208 -8.43 20.93 16.98
C GLN A 208 -6.99 21.14 16.44
N GLY A 209 -6.50 22.39 16.50
CA GLY A 209 -5.11 22.72 16.12
C GLY A 209 -4.86 22.89 14.60
N LEU A 210 -5.87 22.69 13.74
CA LEU A 210 -5.76 22.90 12.30
C LEU A 210 -6.05 24.35 11.87
N GLY A 211 -6.46 25.23 12.81
CA GLY A 211 -6.98 26.54 12.48
C GLY A 211 -8.38 26.48 11.85
N PRO A 212 -8.85 27.60 11.26
CA PRO A 212 -10.19 27.69 10.70
C PRO A 212 -10.35 26.93 9.38
N VAL A 213 -9.27 26.59 8.70
CA VAL A 213 -9.27 26.01 7.36
C VAL A 213 -9.29 24.49 7.42
N ALA A 214 -10.26 23.87 6.77
CA ALA A 214 -10.33 22.42 6.61
C ALA A 214 -9.24 21.93 5.62
N LYS A 215 -8.67 20.75 5.91
CA LYS A 215 -7.70 20.07 5.05
C LYS A 215 -8.30 18.79 4.52
N GLY A 216 -8.17 18.56 3.22
CA GLY A 216 -8.64 17.35 2.56
C GLY A 216 -7.51 16.57 1.90
N SER A 217 -7.67 15.26 1.86
CA SER A 217 -6.79 14.35 1.13
C SER A 217 -7.60 13.42 0.25
N GLY A 218 -7.26 13.40 -1.05
CA GLY A 218 -7.91 12.57 -2.06
C GLY A 218 -7.05 11.38 -2.47
N ARG A 219 -7.74 10.29 -2.83
CA ARG A 219 -7.16 9.11 -3.47
C ARG A 219 -8.03 8.71 -4.64
N SER A 220 -7.42 8.31 -5.76
CA SER A 220 -8.12 7.99 -6.99
C SER A 220 -7.97 6.54 -7.41
N VAL A 221 -8.80 6.14 -8.37
CA VAL A 221 -8.71 4.89 -9.12
C VAL A 221 -8.00 5.14 -10.46
N THR A 222 -7.50 4.09 -11.09
CA THR A 222 -6.87 4.16 -12.40
C THR A 222 -7.84 4.78 -13.43
N GLY A 223 -7.33 5.65 -14.29
CA GLY A 223 -8.12 6.32 -15.32
C GLY A 223 -8.78 7.63 -14.87
N VAL A 224 -8.83 7.93 -13.58
CA VAL A 224 -9.42 9.18 -13.07
C VAL A 224 -8.36 10.04 -12.41
N ASN A 225 -8.05 11.21 -12.97
CA ASN A 225 -7.07 12.16 -12.44
C ASN A 225 -7.71 13.08 -11.39
N ILE A 226 -7.58 12.71 -10.10
CA ILE A 226 -8.13 13.51 -9.00
C ILE A 226 -7.37 14.83 -8.77
N GLY A 227 -6.07 14.86 -9.10
CA GLY A 227 -5.26 16.09 -8.96
C GLY A 227 -5.73 17.19 -9.87
N ASP A 228 -6.08 16.89 -11.13
CA ASP A 228 -6.63 17.84 -12.09
C ASP A 228 -7.99 18.36 -11.63
N ALA A 229 -8.88 17.47 -11.15
CA ALA A 229 -10.19 17.85 -10.63
C ALA A 229 -10.07 18.81 -9.42
N ILE A 230 -9.18 18.50 -8.47
CA ILE A 230 -8.92 19.39 -7.32
C ILE A 230 -8.35 20.72 -7.77
N THR A 231 -7.43 20.71 -8.74
CA THR A 231 -6.83 21.95 -9.29
C THR A 231 -7.89 22.81 -9.99
N MET A 232 -8.82 22.18 -10.72
CA MET A 232 -9.91 22.89 -11.37
C MET A 232 -10.88 23.51 -10.35
N ALA A 233 -11.27 22.76 -9.30
CA ALA A 233 -12.10 23.28 -8.22
C ALA A 233 -11.47 24.51 -7.53
N ALA A 234 -10.15 24.52 -7.37
CA ALA A 234 -9.42 25.67 -6.82
C ALA A 234 -9.44 26.87 -7.79
N ARG A 235 -9.26 26.65 -9.10
CA ARG A 235 -9.32 27.70 -10.12
C ARG A 235 -10.70 28.33 -10.25
N GLU A 236 -11.75 27.56 -10.05
CA GLU A 236 -13.13 28.02 -10.08
C GLU A 236 -13.60 28.66 -8.76
N GLY A 237 -12.72 28.70 -7.74
CA GLY A 237 -13.03 29.29 -6.43
C GLY A 237 -13.98 28.46 -5.55
N ILE A 238 -14.19 27.19 -5.90
CA ILE A 238 -15.00 26.24 -5.10
C ILE A 238 -14.29 25.89 -3.79
N ILE A 239 -12.94 25.87 -3.82
CA ILE A 239 -12.07 25.64 -2.67
C ILE A 239 -10.97 26.70 -2.63
N LEU A 240 -10.34 26.87 -1.46
CA LEU A 240 -9.28 27.88 -1.27
C LEU A 240 -8.00 27.55 -2.05
N SER A 241 -7.58 26.31 -2.02
CA SER A 241 -6.38 25.85 -2.73
C SER A 241 -6.37 24.33 -2.82
N GLY A 242 -5.65 23.80 -3.80
CA GLY A 242 -5.47 22.36 -3.91
C GLY A 242 -4.78 21.96 -5.20
N GLY A 243 -4.42 20.68 -5.28
CA GLY A 243 -3.74 20.08 -6.42
C GLY A 243 -3.21 18.70 -6.07
N GLY A 244 -2.44 18.14 -6.99
CA GLY A 244 -1.85 16.80 -6.79
C GLY A 244 -1.46 16.15 -8.09
N HIS A 245 -1.45 14.83 -8.04
CA HIS A 245 -1.18 13.95 -9.16
C HIS A 245 -2.40 13.08 -9.48
N ALA A 246 -2.36 12.31 -10.55
CA ALA A 246 -3.49 11.49 -10.98
C ALA A 246 -4.10 10.64 -9.85
N MET A 247 -3.28 10.02 -9.01
CA MET A 247 -3.72 9.05 -7.99
C MET A 247 -3.94 9.64 -6.59
N ALA A 248 -3.48 10.87 -6.33
CA ALA A 248 -3.57 11.48 -5.01
C ALA A 248 -3.53 13.00 -5.09
N GLY A 249 -4.30 13.68 -4.22
CA GLY A 249 -4.29 15.13 -4.14
C GLY A 249 -4.58 15.63 -2.72
N GLY A 250 -4.22 16.88 -2.49
CA GLY A 250 -4.49 17.60 -1.26
C GLY A 250 -5.27 18.89 -1.54
N LEU A 251 -6.08 19.31 -0.58
CA LEU A 251 -6.88 20.51 -0.73
C LEU A 251 -7.10 21.24 0.60
N SER A 252 -7.48 22.50 0.50
CA SER A 252 -7.88 23.34 1.63
C SER A 252 -9.13 24.11 1.26
N LEU A 253 -10.10 24.18 2.17
CA LEU A 253 -11.37 24.86 1.99
C LEU A 253 -11.92 25.32 3.35
N GLU A 254 -12.89 26.22 3.34
CA GLU A 254 -13.69 26.51 4.53
C GLU A 254 -14.63 25.33 4.81
N PRO A 255 -14.89 24.96 6.08
CA PRO A 255 -15.81 23.85 6.40
C PRO A 255 -17.19 24.01 5.77
N GLU A 256 -17.69 25.22 5.66
CA GLU A 256 -18.98 25.58 5.05
C GLU A 256 -19.02 25.33 3.54
N GLN A 257 -17.87 25.27 2.87
CA GLN A 257 -17.78 24.99 1.43
C GLN A 257 -17.89 23.48 1.12
N VAL A 258 -17.80 22.59 2.11
CA VAL A 258 -17.81 21.13 1.89
C VAL A 258 -19.04 20.67 1.08
N PRO A 259 -20.28 21.11 1.35
CA PRO A 259 -21.44 20.68 0.57
C PRO A 259 -21.38 21.15 -0.89
N ALA A 260 -20.93 22.37 -1.15
CA ALA A 260 -20.77 22.91 -2.50
C ALA A 260 -19.66 22.18 -3.28
N PHE A 261 -18.57 21.88 -2.59
CA PHE A 261 -17.48 21.08 -3.16
C PHE A 261 -17.91 19.63 -3.48
N ASP A 262 -18.69 18.97 -2.61
CA ASP A 262 -19.24 17.63 -2.89
C ASP A 262 -20.13 17.65 -4.14
N ALA A 263 -21.05 18.60 -4.23
CA ALA A 263 -21.95 18.72 -5.38
C ALA A 263 -21.17 18.96 -6.68
N TRP A 264 -20.17 19.85 -6.66
CA TRP A 264 -19.32 20.15 -7.80
C TRP A 264 -18.51 18.92 -8.23
N MET A 265 -17.89 18.22 -7.28
CA MET A 265 -17.09 17.03 -7.58
C MET A 265 -17.94 15.90 -8.14
N VAL A 266 -19.16 15.67 -7.63
CA VAL A 266 -20.07 14.66 -8.16
C VAL A 266 -20.44 14.97 -9.62
N ALA A 267 -20.77 16.22 -9.93
CA ALA A 267 -21.08 16.64 -11.29
C ALA A 267 -19.86 16.50 -12.23
N HIS A 268 -18.68 16.90 -11.75
CA HIS A 268 -17.44 16.78 -12.52
C HIS A 268 -17.05 15.33 -12.79
N MET A 269 -17.22 14.41 -11.82
CA MET A 269 -16.85 13.00 -11.93
C MET A 269 -17.80 12.17 -12.79
N ALA A 270 -18.96 12.66 -13.13
CA ALA A 270 -19.93 11.96 -13.99
C ALA A 270 -19.34 11.64 -15.38
N GLN A 271 -18.45 12.48 -15.91
CA GLN A 271 -17.80 12.30 -17.21
C GLN A 271 -16.83 11.09 -17.25
N PHE A 272 -16.37 10.59 -16.10
CA PHE A 272 -15.38 9.51 -16.01
C PHE A 272 -16.00 8.13 -15.72
N SER A 273 -17.27 7.91 -16.08
CA SER A 273 -17.96 6.64 -15.77
C SER A 273 -17.37 5.44 -16.52
N ALA A 274 -16.97 5.63 -17.79
CA ALA A 274 -16.36 4.57 -18.59
C ALA A 274 -14.97 4.18 -18.07
N GLU A 275 -14.13 5.14 -17.72
CA GLU A 275 -12.79 4.93 -17.16
C GLU A 275 -12.85 4.21 -15.80
N ARG A 276 -13.84 4.54 -14.97
CA ARG A 276 -14.06 3.85 -13.70
C ARG A 276 -14.46 2.39 -13.91
N THR A 277 -15.29 2.09 -14.88
CA THR A 277 -15.70 0.71 -15.20
C THR A 277 -14.50 -0.09 -15.73
N ALA A 278 -13.70 0.48 -16.61
CA ALA A 278 -12.48 -0.16 -17.12
C ALA A 278 -11.44 -0.43 -16.00
N ALA A 279 -11.40 0.40 -14.96
CA ALA A 279 -10.52 0.19 -13.81
C ALA A 279 -10.89 -1.02 -12.93
N LEU A 280 -12.08 -1.60 -13.12
CA LEU A 280 -12.51 -2.83 -12.44
C LEU A 280 -12.06 -4.10 -13.16
N GLU A 281 -11.52 -4.00 -14.38
CA GLU A 281 -10.99 -5.15 -15.09
C GLU A 281 -9.79 -5.76 -14.37
N LEU A 282 -9.89 -7.07 -14.07
CA LEU A 282 -8.81 -7.83 -13.45
C LEU A 282 -7.97 -8.51 -14.55
N ARG A 283 -6.69 -8.15 -14.60
CA ARG A 283 -5.75 -8.83 -15.49
C ARG A 283 -5.33 -10.17 -14.90
N ILE A 284 -5.55 -11.24 -15.65
CA ILE A 284 -5.13 -12.60 -15.35
C ILE A 284 -3.88 -12.91 -16.16
N ASP A 285 -2.81 -13.39 -15.49
CA ASP A 285 -1.54 -13.72 -16.13
C ASP A 285 -1.51 -15.17 -16.65
N ALA A 286 -2.17 -16.10 -15.95
CA ALA A 286 -2.28 -17.47 -16.41
C ALA A 286 -3.49 -18.20 -15.79
N VAL A 287 -3.96 -19.24 -16.49
CA VAL A 287 -4.97 -20.19 -16.02
C VAL A 287 -4.26 -21.44 -15.53
N LEU A 288 -4.66 -21.99 -14.38
CA LEU A 288 -4.10 -23.18 -13.77
C LEU A 288 -5.20 -24.19 -13.40
N ALA A 289 -4.90 -25.47 -13.49
CA ALA A 289 -5.65 -26.48 -12.73
C ALA A 289 -5.21 -26.47 -11.26
N PRO A 290 -6.09 -26.76 -10.28
CA PRO A 290 -5.74 -26.79 -8.86
C PRO A 290 -4.49 -27.61 -8.53
N GLY A 291 -4.32 -28.79 -9.15
CA GLY A 291 -3.16 -29.65 -8.93
C GLY A 291 -1.84 -29.18 -9.55
N ALA A 292 -1.89 -28.18 -10.47
CA ALA A 292 -0.68 -27.57 -11.04
C ALA A 292 -0.03 -26.54 -10.10
N ALA A 293 -0.76 -26.08 -9.08
CA ALA A 293 -0.26 -25.17 -8.06
C ALA A 293 0.72 -25.87 -7.12
N SER A 294 1.98 -25.91 -7.49
CA SER A 294 3.04 -26.63 -6.77
C SER A 294 4.03 -25.69 -6.07
N PRO A 295 4.75 -26.16 -5.03
CA PRO A 295 5.83 -25.38 -4.41
C PRO A 295 6.90 -24.94 -5.43
N ALA A 296 7.21 -25.77 -6.42
CA ALA A 296 8.15 -25.43 -7.48
C ALA A 296 7.69 -24.23 -8.32
N LEU A 297 6.38 -24.15 -8.64
CA LEU A 297 5.82 -22.99 -9.35
C LEU A 297 5.91 -21.73 -8.50
N VAL A 298 5.61 -21.82 -7.20
CA VAL A 298 5.76 -20.65 -6.28
C VAL A 298 7.21 -20.18 -6.24
N ASP A 299 8.19 -21.09 -6.21
CA ASP A 299 9.61 -20.75 -6.23
C ASP A 299 10.02 -20.07 -7.56
N GLN A 300 9.51 -20.55 -8.69
CA GLN A 300 9.75 -19.91 -9.99
C GLN A 300 9.15 -18.50 -10.03
N VAL A 301 7.93 -18.32 -9.53
CA VAL A 301 7.30 -17.00 -9.40
C VAL A 301 8.13 -16.10 -8.48
N ALA A 302 8.61 -16.59 -7.35
CA ALA A 302 9.43 -15.81 -6.43
C ALA A 302 10.73 -15.31 -7.06
N GLN A 303 11.34 -16.04 -8.01
CA GLN A 303 12.57 -15.64 -8.71
C GLN A 303 12.39 -14.37 -9.56
N ILE A 304 11.19 -14.13 -10.09
CA ILE A 304 10.88 -12.90 -10.83
C ILE A 304 10.51 -11.72 -9.91
N GLY A 305 10.50 -11.90 -8.58
CA GLY A 305 10.37 -10.83 -7.59
C GLY A 305 11.60 -9.89 -7.55
N PRO A 306 11.57 -8.83 -6.73
CA PRO A 306 10.49 -8.44 -5.83
C PRO A 306 9.27 -7.86 -6.57
N PHE A 307 8.10 -8.07 -5.99
CA PHE A 307 6.83 -7.54 -6.49
C PHE A 307 6.41 -6.28 -5.73
N GLY A 308 5.75 -5.35 -6.43
CA GLY A 308 5.27 -4.09 -5.89
C GLY A 308 4.72 -3.19 -7.00
N ILE A 309 4.70 -1.88 -6.77
CA ILE A 309 4.22 -0.92 -7.76
C ILE A 309 5.02 -1.06 -9.05
N GLY A 310 4.33 -1.11 -10.19
CA GLY A 310 4.93 -1.29 -11.52
C GLY A 310 5.48 -2.69 -11.82
N SER A 311 5.51 -3.60 -10.84
CA SER A 311 5.89 -5.01 -10.98
C SER A 311 4.94 -5.89 -10.16
N PRO A 312 3.67 -6.01 -10.58
CA PRO A 312 2.67 -6.75 -9.81
C PRO A 312 3.02 -8.23 -9.71
N GLU A 313 2.57 -8.84 -8.62
CA GLU A 313 2.64 -10.29 -8.47
C GLU A 313 1.66 -10.95 -9.43
N PRO A 314 2.03 -12.05 -10.11
CA PRO A 314 1.15 -12.72 -11.05
C PRO A 314 -0.18 -13.16 -10.42
N VAL A 315 -1.27 -12.93 -11.16
CA VAL A 315 -2.62 -13.36 -10.83
C VAL A 315 -2.96 -14.59 -11.65
N PHE A 316 -3.34 -15.64 -10.96
CA PHE A 316 -3.77 -16.91 -11.56
C PHE A 316 -5.28 -17.05 -11.51
N ALA A 317 -5.86 -17.70 -12.52
CA ALA A 317 -7.25 -18.12 -12.51
C ALA A 317 -7.37 -19.64 -12.41
N LEU A 318 -8.33 -20.11 -11.62
CA LEU A 318 -8.84 -21.47 -11.64
C LEU A 318 -10.23 -21.44 -12.27
N GLN A 319 -10.42 -22.16 -13.36
CA GLN A 319 -11.70 -22.15 -14.10
C GLN A 319 -12.61 -23.27 -13.65
N SER A 320 -13.89 -22.97 -13.43
CA SER A 320 -14.96 -23.95 -13.19
C SER A 320 -14.62 -25.01 -12.14
N VAL A 321 -14.12 -24.55 -10.97
CA VAL A 321 -13.75 -25.43 -9.87
C VAL A 321 -14.90 -25.62 -8.88
N HIS A 322 -14.98 -26.78 -8.24
CA HIS A 322 -15.86 -27.02 -7.11
C HIS A 322 -15.25 -26.44 -5.83
N VAL A 323 -16.07 -25.73 -5.06
CA VAL A 323 -15.71 -25.22 -3.73
C VAL A 323 -16.22 -26.18 -2.67
N THR A 324 -15.31 -26.72 -1.85
CA THR A 324 -15.64 -27.67 -0.79
C THR A 324 -14.97 -27.28 0.53
N GLY A 325 -15.50 -27.77 1.65
CA GLY A 325 -14.90 -27.54 2.97
C GLY A 325 -14.86 -26.08 3.40
N VAL A 326 -15.83 -25.29 2.97
CA VAL A 326 -15.94 -23.84 3.31
C VAL A 326 -16.09 -23.67 4.81
N ARG A 327 -15.22 -22.85 5.40
CA ARG A 327 -15.29 -22.49 6.81
C ARG A 327 -14.76 -21.09 7.07
N GLN A 328 -15.36 -20.43 8.03
CA GLN A 328 -14.82 -19.16 8.53
C GLN A 328 -13.62 -19.45 9.44
N VAL A 329 -12.54 -18.67 9.29
CA VAL A 329 -11.36 -18.71 10.12
C VAL A 329 -11.00 -17.30 10.61
N GLY A 330 -10.55 -17.21 11.87
CA GLY A 330 -10.37 -15.89 12.48
C GLY A 330 -11.68 -15.11 12.57
N ALA A 331 -11.62 -13.79 12.52
CA ALA A 331 -12.80 -12.95 12.68
C ALA A 331 -13.71 -12.98 11.44
N ASN A 332 -13.15 -12.93 10.23
CA ASN A 332 -13.93 -12.74 9.00
C ASN A 332 -13.24 -13.26 7.71
N HIS A 333 -12.34 -14.24 7.81
CA HIS A 333 -11.72 -14.88 6.63
C HIS A 333 -12.46 -16.15 6.25
N VAL A 334 -12.47 -16.50 4.96
CA VAL A 334 -13.08 -17.72 4.44
C VAL A 334 -11.99 -18.65 3.92
N ARG A 335 -11.86 -19.85 4.49
CA ARG A 335 -10.95 -20.90 4.01
C ARG A 335 -11.76 -22.03 3.39
N PHE A 336 -11.27 -22.59 2.29
CA PHE A 336 -11.94 -23.64 1.53
C PHE A 336 -10.95 -24.41 0.66
N ILE A 337 -11.45 -25.42 -0.06
CA ILE A 337 -10.69 -26.19 -1.03
C ILE A 337 -11.34 -25.97 -2.40
N ALA A 338 -10.54 -25.60 -3.40
CA ALA A 338 -10.91 -25.64 -4.80
C ALA A 338 -10.47 -26.97 -5.41
N GLU A 339 -11.38 -27.67 -6.08
CA GLU A 339 -11.08 -28.98 -6.68
C GLU A 339 -11.73 -29.14 -8.07
N ASP A 340 -11.01 -29.87 -8.94
CA ASP A 340 -11.47 -30.33 -10.25
C ASP A 340 -10.86 -31.71 -10.56
N ALA A 341 -10.98 -32.17 -11.82
CA ALA A 341 -10.35 -33.42 -12.27
C ALA A 341 -8.81 -33.39 -12.22
N GLY A 342 -8.19 -32.19 -12.21
CA GLY A 342 -6.75 -31.97 -12.17
C GLY A 342 -6.16 -31.89 -10.77
N GLY A 343 -6.99 -31.96 -9.72
CA GLY A 343 -6.50 -31.99 -8.33
C GLY A 343 -7.23 -31.06 -7.37
N ARG A 344 -6.54 -30.74 -6.26
CA ARG A 344 -7.08 -29.96 -5.15
C ARG A 344 -6.09 -28.88 -4.72
N LEU A 345 -6.60 -27.68 -4.35
CA LEU A 345 -5.80 -26.56 -3.86
C LEU A 345 -6.49 -25.96 -2.64
N GLU A 346 -5.73 -25.72 -1.58
CA GLU A 346 -6.19 -24.94 -0.43
C GLU A 346 -6.30 -23.46 -0.84
N CYS A 347 -7.40 -22.82 -0.43
CA CYS A 347 -7.69 -21.43 -0.77
C CYS A 347 -8.08 -20.64 0.49
N ILE A 348 -7.75 -19.37 0.50
CA ILE A 348 -8.20 -18.42 1.51
C ILE A 348 -8.66 -17.12 0.86
N ALA A 349 -9.82 -16.62 1.27
CA ALA A 349 -10.31 -15.30 0.94
C ALA A 349 -10.29 -14.45 2.22
N TRP A 350 -9.38 -13.48 2.24
CA TRP A 350 -9.15 -12.63 3.40
C TRP A 350 -10.29 -11.62 3.57
N ARG A 351 -10.86 -11.53 4.78
CA ARG A 351 -11.94 -10.60 5.15
C ARG A 351 -13.18 -10.72 4.27
N ALA A 352 -13.48 -11.93 3.79
CA ALA A 352 -14.53 -12.18 2.81
C ALA A 352 -15.86 -12.67 3.42
N ALA A 353 -15.93 -13.04 4.69
CA ALA A 353 -17.10 -13.72 5.28
C ALA A 353 -18.43 -12.98 5.04
N ASP A 354 -18.42 -11.65 5.18
CA ASP A 354 -19.62 -10.80 5.06
C ASP A 354 -19.62 -9.98 3.76
N THR A 355 -18.94 -10.47 2.70
CA THR A 355 -18.83 -9.77 1.41
C THR A 355 -19.52 -10.57 0.29
N PRO A 356 -19.80 -9.96 -0.87
CA PRO A 356 -20.29 -10.68 -2.05
C PRO A 356 -19.39 -11.86 -2.43
N LEU A 357 -18.05 -11.72 -2.32
CA LEU A 357 -17.09 -12.81 -2.53
C LEU A 357 -17.39 -13.98 -1.60
N GLY A 358 -17.56 -13.75 -0.31
CA GLY A 358 -17.90 -14.79 0.66
C GLY A 358 -19.22 -15.49 0.34
N GLN A 359 -20.23 -14.76 -0.11
CA GLN A 359 -21.52 -15.30 -0.53
C GLN A 359 -21.39 -16.23 -1.74
N VAL A 360 -20.63 -15.85 -2.76
CA VAL A 360 -20.33 -16.71 -3.92
C VAL A 360 -19.66 -18.01 -3.48
N LEU A 361 -18.68 -17.93 -2.59
CA LEU A 361 -17.93 -19.08 -2.11
C LEU A 361 -18.76 -20.04 -1.23
N THR A 362 -19.77 -19.54 -0.52
CA THR A 362 -20.62 -20.37 0.38
C THR A 362 -21.76 -21.07 -0.35
N ASN A 363 -22.13 -20.63 -1.53
CA ASN A 363 -23.26 -21.21 -2.28
C ASN A 363 -23.01 -22.62 -2.86
N GLY A 364 -21.78 -23.18 -2.72
CA GLY A 364 -21.46 -24.57 -3.10
C GLY A 364 -21.50 -24.86 -4.61
N ALA A 365 -21.57 -23.83 -5.45
CA ALA A 365 -21.62 -23.91 -6.91
C ALA A 365 -20.21 -24.10 -7.50
N ARG A 366 -20.16 -24.41 -8.80
CA ARG A 366 -18.93 -24.24 -9.57
C ARG A 366 -18.64 -22.75 -9.72
N VAL A 367 -17.37 -22.39 -9.57
CA VAL A 367 -16.94 -20.99 -9.64
C VAL A 367 -15.63 -20.85 -10.41
N HIS A 368 -15.44 -19.70 -11.00
CA HIS A 368 -14.13 -19.23 -11.42
C HIS A 368 -13.49 -18.47 -10.26
N LEU A 369 -12.24 -18.77 -9.96
CA LEU A 369 -11.48 -18.10 -8.90
C LEU A 369 -10.29 -17.38 -9.47
N THR A 370 -9.95 -16.22 -8.93
CA THR A 370 -8.69 -15.54 -9.23
C THR A 370 -7.92 -15.22 -7.95
N GLY A 371 -6.59 -15.29 -8.03
CA GLY A 371 -5.78 -15.03 -6.85
C GLY A 371 -4.29 -15.19 -7.09
N LYS A 372 -3.53 -15.12 -6.01
CA LYS A 372 -2.07 -15.23 -5.98
C LYS A 372 -1.66 -16.50 -5.26
N LEU A 373 -0.66 -17.21 -5.81
CA LEU A 373 -0.11 -18.38 -5.15
C LEU A 373 0.85 -17.98 -4.03
N LYS A 374 0.68 -18.58 -2.86
CA LYS A 374 1.55 -18.40 -1.70
C LYS A 374 2.05 -19.75 -1.20
N ALA A 375 3.31 -19.78 -0.76
CA ALA A 375 3.80 -20.90 0.04
C ALA A 375 3.34 -20.72 1.49
N ASP A 376 2.79 -21.75 2.07
CA ASP A 376 2.43 -21.86 3.49
C ASP A 376 3.26 -22.98 4.12
N GLU A 377 3.84 -22.73 5.29
CA GLU A 377 4.56 -23.74 6.06
C GLU A 377 3.75 -24.09 7.30
N TRP A 378 3.23 -25.32 7.31
CA TRP A 378 2.49 -25.84 8.44
C TRP A 378 3.07 -27.20 8.89
N ASN A 379 3.44 -27.29 10.17
CA ASN A 379 4.03 -28.49 10.77
C ASN A 379 5.24 -29.06 9.99
N GLY A 380 6.13 -28.16 9.50
CA GLY A 380 7.32 -28.56 8.73
C GLY A 380 7.02 -29.07 7.32
N ARG A 381 5.77 -28.94 6.83
CA ARG A 381 5.38 -29.24 5.46
C ARG A 381 5.07 -27.97 4.71
N ARG A 382 5.76 -27.76 3.60
CA ARG A 382 5.51 -26.67 2.68
C ARG A 382 4.31 -27.01 1.80
N ARG A 383 3.27 -26.18 1.84
CA ARG A 383 2.04 -26.29 1.05
C ARG A 383 1.90 -25.04 0.18
N VAL A 384 1.06 -25.16 -0.85
CA VAL A 384 0.66 -24.03 -1.67
C VAL A 384 -0.80 -23.71 -1.35
N GLN A 385 -1.07 -22.42 -1.23
CA GLN A 385 -2.39 -21.86 -1.03
C GLN A 385 -2.66 -20.77 -2.08
N LEU A 386 -3.90 -20.67 -2.53
CA LEU A 386 -4.35 -19.53 -3.33
C LEU A 386 -4.94 -18.48 -2.39
N ASP A 387 -4.33 -17.30 -2.39
CA ASP A 387 -4.92 -16.09 -1.78
C ASP A 387 -5.93 -15.52 -2.78
N VAL A 388 -7.21 -15.80 -2.56
CA VAL A 388 -8.30 -15.47 -3.48
C VAL A 388 -8.62 -13.99 -3.40
N GLY A 389 -8.56 -13.31 -4.56
CA GLY A 389 -8.89 -11.91 -4.71
C GLY A 389 -10.31 -11.69 -5.22
N ASP A 390 -10.81 -12.59 -6.08
CA ASP A 390 -12.14 -12.48 -6.67
C ASP A 390 -12.69 -13.86 -7.08
N ALA A 391 -14.02 -13.95 -7.19
CA ALA A 391 -14.72 -15.14 -7.66
C ALA A 391 -15.98 -14.77 -8.45
N ALA A 392 -16.24 -15.54 -9.52
CA ALA A 392 -17.47 -15.47 -10.30
C ALA A 392 -18.14 -16.84 -10.35
N ALA A 393 -19.49 -16.86 -10.35
CA ALA A 393 -20.23 -18.09 -10.62
C ALA A 393 -19.95 -18.57 -12.05
N ASP A 394 -19.94 -19.89 -12.25
CA ASP A 394 -19.71 -20.55 -13.54
C ASP A 394 -20.96 -20.43 -14.44
#